data_31ed8454af9d2d151cafd231c2632932
#
_entry.id   31ed8454af9d2d151cafd231c2632932
#
_cell.length_a   1.000
_cell.length_b   1.000
_cell.length_c   1.000
_cell.angle_alpha   90.00
_cell.angle_beta   90.00
_cell.angle_gamma   90.00
#
_symmetry.space_group_name_H-M   'P 1'
#
loop_
_entity.id
_entity.type
_entity.pdbx_description
1 polymer ?
#
loop_
_entity_poly.entity_id
_entity_poly.type
_entity_poly.pdbx_seq_one_letter_code
_entity_poly.pdbx_strand_id
1 'polypeptide(L)'
;MGTRLTGFLKLTSPVFPDGGEIPRECGYKNGNKAPPLTISGIREGTKSLTLIMDDPDAMEPAGKVWVLWVVWNIDGSTIDLKKCHQGMTDFGEVGYGGPAPPDKRHTYVFKLYALDCYLDADNETKAEVVDDMEGHIIEQTTLTGTYAP
;
A
#
# COMPACT_ATOMS: atom_id res chain seq x y z
N MET A 1 12.18 -20.10 22.20
CA MET A 1 12.03 -19.72 21.75
C MET A 1 11.96 -19.02 21.10
N GLY A 2 11.61 -18.85 21.05
CA GLY A 2 11.37 -18.22 20.46
C GLY A 2 11.34 -17.42 19.98
N THR A 3 11.42 -17.11 19.89
CA THR A 3 11.30 -16.30 19.42
C THR A 3 11.45 -15.88 18.54
N ARG A 4 11.26 -15.97 18.17
CA ARG A 4 11.21 -15.55 17.47
C ARG A 4 10.83 -15.07 16.73
N LEU A 5 10.98 -15.16 16.16
CA LEU A 5 10.70 -14.65 15.47
C LEU A 5 9.92 -13.91 14.73
N THR A 6 9.20 -13.88 14.91
CA THR A 6 8.22 -12.85 14.73
C THR A 6 8.92 -11.53 14.42
N GLY A 7 8.18 -10.52 13.85
CA GLY A 7 8.80 -9.26 13.50
C GLY A 7 9.38 -9.26 12.11
N PHE A 8 8.92 -10.15 11.28
CA PHE A 8 9.39 -10.25 9.91
C PHE A 8 8.23 -10.10 8.94
N LEU A 9 7.43 -9.07 9.16
CA LEU A 9 6.36 -8.71 8.24
C LEU A 9 6.97 -8.45 6.86
N LYS A 10 6.42 -9.07 5.84
CA LYS A 10 6.96 -8.95 4.49
C LYS A 10 5.83 -8.74 3.50
N LEU A 11 6.07 -7.83 2.55
CA LEU A 11 5.17 -7.57 1.44
C LEU A 11 5.93 -7.85 0.16
N THR A 12 5.38 -8.71 -0.68
CA THR A 12 5.99 -9.06 -1.96
C THR A 12 4.93 -9.11 -3.04
N SER A 13 5.37 -9.18 -4.29
CA SER A 13 4.47 -9.40 -5.43
C SER A 13 5.03 -10.53 -6.30
N PRO A 14 4.17 -11.42 -6.80
CA PRO A 14 4.62 -12.44 -7.74
C PRO A 14 4.92 -11.89 -9.13
N VAL A 15 4.57 -10.62 -9.42
CA VAL A 15 4.73 -10.05 -10.77
C VAL A 15 5.85 -9.02 -10.86
N PHE A 16 6.46 -8.61 -9.74
CA PHE A 16 7.67 -7.79 -9.77
C PHE A 16 8.45 -7.96 -8.46
N PRO A 17 9.79 -7.94 -8.50
CA PRO A 17 10.60 -7.97 -7.29
C PRO A 17 10.70 -6.58 -6.67
N ASP A 18 11.09 -6.53 -5.38
CA ASP A 18 11.34 -5.26 -4.69
C ASP A 18 12.40 -4.47 -5.48
N GLY A 19 12.07 -3.23 -5.81
CA GLY A 19 12.91 -2.37 -6.63
C GLY A 19 12.77 -2.62 -8.13
N GLY A 20 11.98 -3.61 -8.53
CA GLY A 20 11.81 -3.96 -9.92
C GLY A 20 10.72 -3.16 -10.62
N GLU A 21 10.52 -3.44 -11.89
CA GLU A 21 9.53 -2.70 -12.69
C GLU A 21 8.13 -3.27 -12.49
N ILE A 22 7.20 -2.38 -12.17
CA ILE A 22 5.78 -2.73 -12.06
C ILE A 22 5.24 -3.01 -13.45
N PRO A 23 4.50 -4.11 -13.67
CA PRO A 23 3.97 -4.44 -15.00
C PRO A 23 3.16 -3.29 -15.61
N ARG A 24 3.25 -3.13 -16.93
CA ARG A 24 2.62 -2.01 -17.63
C ARG A 24 1.11 -1.95 -17.42
N GLU A 25 0.45 -3.11 -17.34
CA GLU A 25 -1.01 -3.15 -17.13
C GLU A 25 -1.43 -2.61 -15.77
N CYS A 26 -0.50 -2.44 -14.84
CA CYS A 26 -0.81 -1.85 -13.54
C CYS A 26 -0.85 -0.32 -13.58
N GLY A 27 -0.39 0.29 -14.67
CA GLY A 27 -0.37 1.74 -14.82
C GLY A 27 -1.76 2.31 -15.04
N TYR A 28 -1.97 3.55 -14.60
CA TYR A 28 -3.26 4.21 -14.62
C TYR A 28 -3.87 4.27 -16.03
N LYS A 29 -3.02 4.52 -17.03
CA LYS A 29 -3.46 4.67 -18.42
C LYS A 29 -3.33 3.39 -19.23
N ASN A 30 -2.88 2.29 -18.64
CA ASN A 30 -2.55 1.06 -19.35
C ASN A 30 -3.35 -0.15 -18.85
N GLY A 31 -4.51 0.10 -18.28
CA GLY A 31 -5.37 -0.96 -17.75
C GLY A 31 -5.72 -0.75 -16.30
N ASN A 32 -4.89 -0.05 -15.56
CA ASN A 32 -5.13 0.30 -14.15
C ASN A 32 -5.43 -0.92 -13.29
N LYS A 33 -4.68 -2.00 -13.51
CA LYS A 33 -4.85 -3.24 -12.75
C LYS A 33 -3.99 -3.23 -11.51
N ALA A 34 -4.61 -3.40 -10.33
CA ALA A 34 -3.84 -3.52 -9.09
C ALA A 34 -2.97 -4.77 -9.16
N PRO A 35 -1.67 -4.67 -8.82
CA PRO A 35 -0.80 -5.84 -8.83
C PRO A 35 -1.19 -6.80 -7.70
N PRO A 36 -1.05 -8.10 -7.91
CA PRO A 36 -1.24 -9.05 -6.82
C PRO A 36 -0.13 -8.86 -5.79
N LEU A 37 -0.48 -8.96 -4.52
CA LEU A 37 0.44 -8.77 -3.41
C LEU A 37 0.31 -9.93 -2.44
N THR A 38 1.43 -10.34 -1.84
CA THR A 38 1.48 -11.41 -0.85
C THR A 38 2.02 -10.84 0.45
N ILE A 39 1.31 -11.11 1.54
CA ILE A 39 1.68 -10.68 2.88
C ILE A 39 2.13 -11.92 3.66
N SER A 40 3.28 -11.85 4.31
CA SER A 40 3.78 -12.95 5.14
C SER A 40 4.40 -12.38 6.42
N GLY A 41 4.64 -13.26 7.38
CA GLY A 41 5.28 -12.87 8.63
C GLY A 41 4.39 -12.03 9.54
N ILE A 42 3.08 -12.20 9.46
CA ILE A 42 2.14 -11.47 10.29
C ILE A 42 2.31 -11.97 11.72
N ARG A 43 2.74 -11.07 12.63
CA ARG A 43 3.00 -11.47 14.00
C ARG A 43 1.71 -11.58 14.81
N GLU A 44 1.79 -12.40 15.83
CA GLU A 44 0.68 -12.58 16.78
C GLU A 44 0.33 -11.24 17.41
N GLY A 45 -0.96 -11.02 17.61
CA GLY A 45 -1.46 -9.74 18.12
C GLY A 45 -1.91 -8.78 17.05
N THR A 46 -1.62 -9.07 15.79
CA THR A 46 -2.09 -8.26 14.67
C THR A 46 -3.58 -8.50 14.47
N LYS A 47 -4.36 -7.43 14.52
CA LYS A 47 -5.80 -7.51 14.28
C LYS A 47 -6.19 -7.14 12.87
N SER A 48 -5.46 -6.18 12.29
CA SER A 48 -5.73 -5.76 10.90
C SER A 48 -4.45 -5.21 10.29
N LEU A 49 -4.46 -5.07 8.97
CA LEU A 49 -3.35 -4.47 8.24
C LEU A 49 -3.88 -3.33 7.37
N THR A 50 -2.99 -2.37 7.13
CA THR A 50 -3.26 -1.22 6.26
C THR A 50 -2.18 -1.16 5.18
N LEU A 51 -2.61 -0.92 3.94
CA LEU A 51 -1.71 -0.75 2.81
C LEU A 51 -1.88 0.65 2.26
N ILE A 52 -0.76 1.37 2.10
CA ILE A 52 -0.75 2.69 1.46
C ILE A 52 0.30 2.67 0.37
N MET A 53 -0.13 2.96 -0.86
CA MET A 53 0.77 3.09 -2.01
C MET A 53 0.87 4.56 -2.38
N ASP A 54 2.08 5.10 -2.41
CA ASP A 54 2.28 6.48 -2.80
C ASP A 54 3.54 6.66 -3.66
N ASP A 55 3.66 7.86 -4.24
CA ASP A 55 4.72 8.24 -5.15
C ASP A 55 5.41 9.48 -4.62
N PRO A 56 6.56 9.33 -3.89
CA PRO A 56 7.30 10.49 -3.40
C PRO A 56 8.01 11.27 -4.50
N ASP A 57 8.24 10.66 -5.67
CA ASP A 57 8.88 11.35 -6.80
C ASP A 57 7.93 12.33 -7.47
N ALA A 58 6.65 12.31 -7.13
CA ALA A 58 5.68 13.29 -7.63
C ALA A 58 5.86 14.69 -7.04
N MET A 59 6.72 14.85 -6.04
CA MET A 59 7.00 16.18 -5.47
C MET A 59 7.44 17.18 -6.54
N GLU A 60 8.26 16.74 -7.49
CA GLU A 60 8.78 17.61 -8.53
C GLU A 60 7.69 18.02 -9.53
N PRO A 61 6.99 17.08 -10.20
CA PRO A 61 5.97 17.47 -11.18
C PRO A 61 4.64 17.91 -10.58
N ALA A 62 4.25 17.39 -9.41
CA ALA A 62 2.92 17.64 -8.84
C ALA A 62 2.94 18.45 -7.55
N GLY A 63 4.12 18.69 -6.97
CA GLY A 63 4.25 19.50 -5.75
C GLY A 63 3.85 18.78 -4.48
N LYS A 64 3.63 17.46 -4.54
CA LYS A 64 3.23 16.68 -3.36
C LYS A 64 3.57 15.20 -3.59
N VAL A 65 3.61 14.45 -2.51
CA VAL A 65 3.61 12.98 -2.58
C VAL A 65 2.24 12.56 -3.08
N TRP A 66 2.20 11.80 -4.17
CA TRP A 66 0.93 11.41 -4.79
C TRP A 66 0.42 10.11 -4.19
N VAL A 67 -0.84 10.10 -3.76
CA VAL A 67 -1.47 8.93 -3.14
C VAL A 67 -2.18 8.13 -4.22
N LEU A 68 -1.79 6.85 -4.36
CA LEU A 68 -2.33 5.96 -5.39
C LEU A 68 -3.29 4.92 -4.84
N TRP A 69 -3.14 4.50 -3.58
CA TRP A 69 -3.98 3.44 -3.05
C TRP A 69 -3.95 3.46 -1.53
N VAL A 70 -5.12 3.37 -0.91
CA VAL A 70 -5.25 3.30 0.55
C VAL A 70 -6.25 2.19 0.86
N VAL A 71 -5.80 1.16 1.57
CA VAL A 71 -6.63 0.00 1.92
C VAL A 71 -6.45 -0.28 3.41
N TRP A 72 -7.54 -0.41 4.15
CA TRP A 72 -7.43 -0.70 5.58
C TRP A 72 -8.40 -1.78 6.00
N ASN A 73 -8.21 -2.29 7.22
CA ASN A 73 -8.93 -3.43 7.77
C ASN A 73 -8.74 -4.68 6.89
N ILE A 74 -7.51 -4.86 6.41
CA ILE A 74 -7.10 -6.08 5.71
C ILE A 74 -6.97 -7.18 6.77
N ASP A 75 -7.56 -8.33 6.49
CA ASP A 75 -7.59 -9.46 7.41
C ASP A 75 -6.80 -10.62 6.81
N GLY A 76 -5.61 -10.87 7.34
CA GLY A 76 -4.79 -12.00 6.93
C GLY A 76 -3.85 -11.73 5.78
N SER A 77 -3.33 -12.79 5.18
CA SER A 77 -2.24 -12.74 4.22
C SER A 77 -2.66 -12.38 2.80
N THR A 78 -3.96 -12.29 2.55
CA THR A 78 -4.50 -11.98 1.22
C THR A 78 -5.36 -10.71 1.32
N ILE A 79 -5.18 -9.82 0.37
CA ILE A 79 -5.99 -8.60 0.29
C ILE A 79 -7.27 -8.94 -0.47
N ASP A 80 -8.37 -9.07 0.25
CA ASP A 80 -9.68 -9.30 -0.34
C ASP A 80 -10.46 -7.99 -0.28
N LEU A 81 -10.55 -7.31 -1.41
CA LEU A 81 -11.16 -5.98 -1.48
C LEU A 81 -12.66 -6.00 -1.17
N LYS A 82 -13.27 -7.18 -1.09
CA LYS A 82 -14.67 -7.30 -0.67
C LYS A 82 -14.82 -7.28 0.84
N LYS A 83 -13.72 -7.46 1.58
CA LYS A 83 -13.71 -7.57 3.05
C LYS A 83 -12.97 -6.45 3.74
N CYS A 84 -12.44 -5.50 3.00
CA CYS A 84 -11.71 -4.37 3.55
C CYS A 84 -12.23 -3.07 2.95
N HIS A 85 -11.64 -1.95 3.33
CA HIS A 85 -12.08 -0.64 2.90
C HIS A 85 -11.01 0.03 2.05
N GLN A 86 -11.42 0.86 1.12
CA GLN A 86 -10.51 1.61 0.27
C GLN A 86 -10.82 3.10 0.35
N GLY A 87 -9.78 3.92 0.30
CA GLY A 87 -9.90 5.36 0.39
C GLY A 87 -9.70 6.09 -0.92
N MET A 88 -9.75 7.42 -0.81
CA MET A 88 -9.62 8.33 -1.93
C MET A 88 -8.16 8.45 -2.34
N THR A 89 -7.91 8.44 -3.64
CA THR A 89 -6.59 8.71 -4.21
C THR A 89 -6.48 10.17 -4.63
N ASP A 90 -5.28 10.59 -4.98
CA ASP A 90 -5.07 11.94 -5.52
C ASP A 90 -5.57 12.07 -6.97
N PHE A 91 -5.99 10.97 -7.59
CA PHE A 91 -6.71 11.01 -8.85
C PHE A 91 -8.18 11.44 -8.66
N GLY A 92 -8.64 11.55 -7.40
CA GLY A 92 -10.02 11.91 -7.11
C GLY A 92 -11.00 10.74 -7.17
N GLU A 93 -10.48 9.53 -7.08
CA GLU A 93 -11.28 8.30 -7.15
C GLU A 93 -10.95 7.39 -5.98
N VAL A 94 -11.92 6.62 -5.53
CA VAL A 94 -11.75 5.60 -4.49
C VAL A 94 -11.20 4.34 -5.15
N GLY A 95 -10.23 3.69 -4.50
CA GLY A 95 -9.67 2.43 -4.95
C GLY A 95 -8.26 2.57 -5.48
N TYR A 96 -7.89 1.68 -6.38
CA TYR A 96 -6.55 1.65 -6.94
C TYR A 96 -6.41 2.64 -8.08
N GLY A 97 -5.40 3.52 -7.98
CA GLY A 97 -4.96 4.34 -9.10
C GLY A 97 -3.52 4.00 -9.38
N GLY A 98 -3.23 3.48 -10.58
CA GLY A 98 -1.90 3.01 -10.90
C GLY A 98 -0.90 4.11 -11.20
N PRO A 99 0.38 3.73 -11.40
CA PRO A 99 1.42 4.66 -11.79
C PRO A 99 1.11 5.42 -13.08
N ALA A 100 1.40 6.72 -13.08
CA ALA A 100 1.25 7.57 -14.25
C ALA A 100 2.27 8.71 -14.20
N PRO A 101 3.59 8.38 -14.15
CA PRO A 101 4.61 9.43 -14.01
C PRO A 101 4.65 10.26 -15.29
N PRO A 102 4.57 11.62 -15.19
CA PRO A 102 4.48 12.46 -16.38
C PRO A 102 5.84 12.82 -16.97
N ASP A 103 6.91 12.75 -16.19
CA ASP A 103 8.21 13.32 -16.55
C ASP A 103 9.31 12.28 -16.76
N LYS A 104 9.44 11.31 -15.85
CA LYS A 104 10.51 10.32 -15.88
C LYS A 104 10.07 9.10 -15.06
N ARG A 105 10.93 8.09 -14.98
CA ARG A 105 10.66 6.91 -14.15
C ARG A 105 10.54 7.32 -12.68
N HIS A 106 9.47 6.91 -12.04
CA HIS A 106 9.26 7.14 -10.61
C HIS A 106 9.38 5.83 -9.85
N THR A 107 9.74 5.93 -8.56
CA THR A 107 9.71 4.81 -7.63
C THR A 107 8.44 4.92 -6.80
N TYR A 108 7.65 3.86 -6.80
CA TYR A 108 6.39 3.78 -6.05
C TYR A 108 6.62 2.96 -4.80
N VAL A 109 6.07 3.41 -3.68
CA VAL A 109 6.30 2.77 -2.38
C VAL A 109 4.98 2.21 -1.88
N PHE A 110 4.96 0.89 -1.67
CA PHE A 110 3.84 0.20 -1.02
C PHE A 110 4.22 0.04 0.44
N LYS A 111 3.46 0.66 1.34
CA LYS A 111 3.71 0.63 2.78
C LYS A 111 2.65 -0.22 3.44
N LEU A 112 3.07 -1.24 4.18
CA LEU A 112 2.17 -2.15 4.88
C LEU A 112 2.37 -2.00 6.37
N TYR A 113 1.28 -1.82 7.10
CA TYR A 113 1.29 -1.63 8.55
C TYR A 113 0.47 -2.72 9.21
N ALA A 114 1.04 -3.39 10.21
CA ALA A 114 0.31 -4.34 11.05
C ALA A 114 -0.15 -3.60 12.30
N LEU A 115 -1.44 -3.71 12.61
CA LEU A 115 -2.06 -2.92 13.67
C LEU A 115 -2.67 -3.82 14.74
N ASP A 116 -2.73 -3.32 15.98
CA ASP A 116 -3.35 -4.02 17.10
C ASP A 116 -4.85 -3.72 17.21
N CYS A 117 -5.43 -3.07 16.21
CA CYS A 117 -6.84 -2.69 16.22
C CYS A 117 -7.39 -2.69 14.79
N TYR A 118 -8.71 -2.56 14.68
CA TYR A 118 -9.36 -2.23 13.42
C TYR A 118 -9.53 -0.72 13.35
N LEU A 119 -9.47 -0.17 12.16
CA LEU A 119 -9.66 1.25 11.95
C LEU A 119 -11.13 1.57 11.64
N ASP A 120 -11.50 2.83 11.80
CA ASP A 120 -12.84 3.30 11.53
C ASP A 120 -13.19 3.07 10.05
N ALA A 121 -14.30 2.39 9.80
CA ALA A 121 -14.75 2.11 8.45
C ALA A 121 -15.17 3.38 7.70
N ASP A 122 -15.46 4.46 8.42
CA ASP A 122 -15.87 5.73 7.83
C ASP A 122 -14.71 6.61 7.40
N ASN A 123 -13.45 6.17 7.59
CA ASN A 123 -12.31 6.87 7.04
C ASN A 123 -12.44 6.96 5.51
N GLU A 124 -11.95 8.08 4.94
CA GLU A 124 -12.04 8.30 3.50
C GLU A 124 -10.70 8.60 2.85
N THR A 125 -9.76 9.19 3.60
CA THR A 125 -8.51 9.67 3.04
C THR A 125 -7.31 9.03 3.72
N LYS A 126 -6.15 9.11 3.05
CA LYS A 126 -4.88 8.67 3.64
C LYS A 126 -4.64 9.39 4.97
N ALA A 127 -4.91 10.70 5.03
CA ALA A 127 -4.65 11.48 6.24
C ALA A 127 -5.45 10.95 7.42
N GLU A 128 -6.73 10.63 7.20
CA GLU A 128 -7.59 10.07 8.25
C GLU A 128 -7.12 8.70 8.69
N VAL A 129 -6.72 7.86 7.75
CA VAL A 129 -6.24 6.51 8.03
C VAL A 129 -4.93 6.57 8.84
N VAL A 130 -4.00 7.43 8.43
CA VAL A 130 -2.71 7.60 9.13
C VAL A 130 -2.94 8.09 10.55
N ASP A 131 -3.84 9.05 10.73
CA ASP A 131 -4.17 9.58 12.05
C ASP A 131 -4.76 8.48 12.93
N ASP A 132 -5.65 7.66 12.35
CA ASP A 132 -6.32 6.57 13.08
C ASP A 132 -5.35 5.45 13.46
N MET A 133 -4.27 5.26 12.70
CA MET A 133 -3.24 4.26 12.98
C MET A 133 -2.30 4.66 14.12
N GLU A 134 -2.25 5.94 14.48
CA GLU A 134 -1.25 6.42 15.43
C GLU A 134 -1.40 5.75 16.79
N GLY A 135 -0.29 5.21 17.30
CA GLY A 135 -0.29 4.50 18.58
C GLY A 135 -0.69 3.02 18.46
N HIS A 136 -1.02 2.54 17.26
CA HIS A 136 -1.51 1.18 17.05
C HIS A 136 -0.64 0.35 16.12
N ILE A 137 0.43 0.92 15.57
CA ILE A 137 1.31 0.21 14.64
C ILE A 137 2.26 -0.68 15.44
N ILE A 138 2.17 -2.00 15.21
CA ILE A 138 3.07 -2.97 15.87
C ILE A 138 4.23 -3.37 14.97
N GLU A 139 4.08 -3.22 13.66
CA GLU A 139 5.16 -3.51 12.72
C GLU A 139 4.82 -2.88 11.36
N GLN A 140 5.86 -2.59 10.56
CA GLN A 140 5.64 -2.06 9.23
C GLN A 140 6.73 -2.57 8.28
N THR A 141 6.40 -2.63 6.99
CA THR A 141 7.32 -3.01 5.94
C THR A 141 6.98 -2.27 4.66
N THR A 142 7.90 -2.31 3.71
CA THR A 142 7.69 -1.65 2.42
C THR A 142 8.06 -2.58 1.27
N LEU A 143 7.44 -2.33 0.13
CA LEU A 143 7.80 -2.93 -1.16
C LEU A 143 7.88 -1.76 -2.13
N THR A 144 8.93 -1.71 -2.93
CA THR A 144 9.06 -0.65 -3.94
C THR A 144 8.98 -1.23 -5.34
N GLY A 145 8.53 -0.40 -6.26
CA GLY A 145 8.52 -0.75 -7.68
C GLY A 145 8.65 0.50 -8.52
N THR A 146 9.21 0.37 -9.71
CA THR A 146 9.42 1.50 -10.62
C THR A 146 8.46 1.41 -11.79
N TYR A 147 8.21 2.57 -12.40
CA TYR A 147 7.35 2.66 -13.58
C TYR A 147 7.73 3.91 -14.36
N ALA A 148 7.94 3.74 -15.66
CA ALA A 148 8.30 4.85 -16.55
C ALA A 148 7.04 5.38 -17.25
N PRO A 149 7.11 6.63 -17.79
CA PRO A 149 5.99 7.18 -18.55
C PRO A 149 5.57 6.34 -19.72
#